data_23f91cf69689e97a1361bf9ee21070a1
#
_entry.id   23f91cf69689e97a1361bf9ee21070a1
#
_cell.length_a   1.000
_cell.length_b   1.000
_cell.length_c   1.000
_cell.angle_alpha   90.00
_cell.angle_beta   90.00
_cell.angle_gamma   90.00
#
_symmetry.space_group_name_H-M   'P 1'
#
loop_
_entity.id
_entity.type
_entity.pdbx_description
1 polymer ?
#
loop_
_entity_poly.entity_id
_entity_poly.type
_entity_poly.pdbx_seq_one_letter_code
_entity_poly.pdbx_strand_id
1 'polypeptide(L)'
;MNKIQLLPYVEFHEDIHLFVYRPIGLMSEESVNKIVSVIEDLEAKVQEPFNRFFDTLGHDEVELNFKYIIQISLYRRLVYAGRLPIKSAILARDSTIVHYAKLHAVLTQGSPINVRIFTDRNEAAQWLGVPAELLASTSRQT
;
A
#
# COMPACT_ATOMS: atom_id res chain seq x y z
N MET A 1 18.02 8.13 -11.25
CA MET A 1 17.56 6.89 -10.71
C MET A 1 17.44 6.97 -9.20
N ASN A 2 16.26 7.04 -8.70
CA ASN A 2 16.06 7.39 -7.31
C ASN A 2 15.23 6.36 -6.56
N LYS A 3 15.62 5.11 -6.73
CA LYS A 3 14.98 4.04 -5.97
C LYS A 3 15.73 3.84 -4.65
N ILE A 4 14.99 3.83 -3.56
CA ILE A 4 15.52 3.62 -2.22
C ILE A 4 14.98 2.31 -1.69
N GLN A 5 15.86 1.43 -1.25
CA GLN A 5 15.47 0.16 -0.65
C GLN A 5 15.45 0.31 0.85
N LEU A 6 14.26 0.47 1.44
CA LEU A 6 14.10 0.78 2.86
C LEU A 6 14.12 -0.46 3.74
N LEU A 7 13.40 -1.49 3.34
CA LEU A 7 13.28 -2.77 4.04
C LEU A 7 13.17 -3.84 2.98
N PRO A 8 13.33 -5.12 3.34
CA PRO A 8 12.97 -6.17 2.41
C PRO A 8 11.54 -5.94 1.92
N TYR A 9 11.30 -6.10 0.66
CA TYR A 9 9.99 -5.97 0.03
C TYR A 9 9.47 -4.55 -0.08
N VAL A 10 10.25 -3.53 0.29
CA VAL A 10 9.84 -2.13 0.24
C VAL A 10 10.78 -1.36 -0.68
N GLU A 11 10.21 -0.62 -1.63
CA GLU A 11 10.96 0.26 -2.51
C GLU A 11 10.29 1.62 -2.53
N PHE A 12 11.08 2.68 -2.59
CA PHE A 12 10.55 4.01 -2.82
C PHE A 12 11.22 4.59 -4.05
N HIS A 13 10.41 4.93 -5.04
CA HIS A 13 10.87 5.54 -6.29
C HIS A 13 10.64 7.03 -6.18
N GLU A 14 11.67 7.74 -5.77
CA GLU A 14 11.57 9.16 -5.45
C GLU A 14 11.22 10.01 -6.67
N ASP A 15 11.75 9.65 -7.83
CA ASP A 15 11.53 10.43 -9.05
C ASP A 15 10.09 10.40 -9.54
N ILE A 16 9.33 9.39 -9.18
CA ILE A 16 7.92 9.29 -9.58
C ILE A 16 6.98 9.26 -8.38
N HIS A 17 7.51 9.52 -7.19
CA HIS A 17 6.71 9.60 -5.96
C HIS A 17 5.86 8.34 -5.76
N LEU A 18 6.50 7.18 -5.79
CA LEU A 18 5.80 5.91 -5.67
C LEU A 18 6.44 5.01 -4.62
N PHE A 19 5.65 4.60 -3.65
CA PHE A 19 6.03 3.63 -2.62
C PHE A 19 5.49 2.27 -3.05
N VAL A 20 6.34 1.24 -3.04
CA VAL A 20 5.96 -0.11 -3.47
C VAL A 20 6.27 -1.09 -2.35
N TYR A 21 5.29 -1.90 -1.97
CA TYR A 21 5.42 -2.89 -0.91
C TYR A 21 4.94 -4.23 -1.43
N ARG A 22 5.84 -5.23 -1.47
CA ARG A 22 5.52 -6.58 -1.96
C ARG A 22 5.91 -7.60 -0.90
N PRO A 23 5.13 -7.69 0.20
CA PRO A 23 5.47 -8.62 1.28
C PRO A 23 5.19 -10.07 0.89
N ILE A 24 5.77 -10.98 1.66
CA ILE A 24 5.48 -12.40 1.54
C ILE A 24 5.10 -12.94 2.91
N GLY A 25 4.48 -14.13 2.93
CA GLY A 25 4.17 -14.83 4.17
C GLY A 25 2.96 -14.29 4.88
N LEU A 26 3.08 -14.14 6.18
CA LEU A 26 1.94 -13.79 7.03
C LEU A 26 1.59 -12.31 6.97
N MET A 27 0.29 -12.02 6.80
CA MET A 27 -0.24 -10.68 6.99
C MET A 27 -0.85 -10.61 8.38
N SER A 28 -0.31 -9.77 9.25
CA SER A 28 -0.74 -9.66 10.64
C SER A 28 -0.88 -8.20 11.04
N GLU A 29 -1.47 -7.97 12.23
CA GLU A 29 -1.53 -6.62 12.78
C GLU A 29 -0.13 -6.02 12.92
N GLU A 30 0.82 -6.83 13.35
CA GLU A 30 2.19 -6.37 13.51
C GLU A 30 2.79 -5.91 12.19
N SER A 31 2.60 -6.71 11.13
CA SER A 31 3.17 -6.36 9.82
C SER A 31 2.50 -5.13 9.24
N VAL A 32 1.19 -4.98 9.43
CA VAL A 32 0.49 -3.79 8.93
C VAL A 32 0.91 -2.55 9.71
N ASN A 33 0.98 -2.65 11.03
CA ASN A 33 1.45 -1.52 11.85
C ASN A 33 2.85 -1.09 11.45
N LYS A 34 3.72 -2.06 11.16
CA LYS A 34 5.09 -1.76 10.77
C LYS A 34 5.14 -1.00 9.45
N ILE A 35 4.39 -1.43 8.46
CA ILE A 35 4.43 -0.74 7.18
C ILE A 35 3.79 0.65 7.25
N VAL A 36 2.76 0.83 8.06
CA VAL A 36 2.17 2.14 8.28
C VAL A 36 3.22 3.07 8.90
N SER A 37 3.97 2.58 9.86
CA SER A 37 5.04 3.35 10.52
C SER A 37 6.14 3.73 9.53
N VAL A 38 6.53 2.80 8.66
CA VAL A 38 7.54 3.08 7.64
C VAL A 38 7.06 4.19 6.69
N ILE A 39 5.80 4.12 6.29
CA ILE A 39 5.24 5.14 5.41
C ILE A 39 5.24 6.51 6.10
N GLU A 40 4.84 6.55 7.37
CA GLU A 40 4.80 7.81 8.10
C GLU A 40 6.20 8.41 8.27
N ASP A 41 7.20 7.58 8.55
CA ASP A 41 8.58 8.05 8.64
C ASP A 41 9.06 8.61 7.31
N LEU A 42 8.71 7.93 6.23
CA LEU A 42 9.11 8.38 4.90
C LEU A 42 8.42 9.69 4.54
N GLU A 43 7.14 9.82 4.88
CA GLU A 43 6.41 11.07 4.61
C GLU A 43 7.04 12.24 5.34
N ALA A 44 7.51 12.01 6.56
CA ALA A 44 8.17 13.07 7.34
C ALA A 44 9.46 13.50 6.69
N LYS A 45 10.19 12.58 6.06
CA LYS A 45 11.48 12.89 5.41
C LYS A 45 11.29 13.55 4.07
N VAL A 46 10.40 13.00 3.25
CA VAL A 46 10.23 13.45 1.87
C VAL A 46 9.48 14.77 1.81
N GLN A 47 8.48 14.93 2.68
CA GLN A 47 7.66 16.14 2.79
C GLN A 47 6.90 16.47 1.51
N GLU A 48 6.68 15.44 0.67
CA GLU A 48 5.87 15.54 -0.54
C GLU A 48 4.93 14.34 -0.58
N PRO A 49 3.72 14.51 -1.10
CA PRO A 49 2.82 13.36 -1.21
C PRO A 49 3.36 12.35 -2.20
N PHE A 50 3.14 11.08 -1.92
CA PHE A 50 3.49 10.02 -2.84
C PHE A 50 2.39 8.98 -2.87
N ASN A 51 2.23 8.36 -4.02
CA ASN A 51 1.28 7.27 -4.20
C ASN A 51 1.89 5.97 -3.69
N ARG A 52 1.04 4.96 -3.47
CA ARG A 52 1.53 3.69 -2.97
C ARG A 52 0.87 2.53 -3.69
N PHE A 53 1.64 1.47 -3.81
CA PHE A 53 1.19 0.22 -4.39
C PHE A 53 1.51 -0.91 -3.43
N PHE A 54 0.48 -1.66 -3.03
CA PHE A 54 0.61 -2.79 -2.12
C PHE A 54 0.29 -4.06 -2.89
N ASP A 55 1.29 -4.91 -3.10
CA ASP A 55 1.11 -6.19 -3.77
C ASP A 55 0.97 -7.26 -2.70
N THR A 56 -0.27 -7.72 -2.49
CA THR A 56 -0.55 -8.70 -1.44
C THR A 56 -0.49 -10.14 -1.94
N LEU A 57 -0.10 -10.36 -3.20
CA LEU A 57 -0.14 -11.71 -3.77
C LEU A 57 0.85 -12.66 -3.13
N GLY A 58 1.88 -12.14 -2.47
CA GLY A 58 2.86 -12.98 -1.78
C GLY A 58 2.44 -13.44 -0.39
N HIS A 59 1.34 -12.93 0.13
CA HIS A 59 0.83 -13.39 1.43
C HIS A 59 0.19 -14.76 1.27
N ASP A 60 0.57 -15.69 2.12
CA ASP A 60 -0.01 -17.03 2.12
C ASP A 60 -0.84 -17.30 3.37
N GLU A 61 -0.87 -16.36 4.29
CA GLU A 61 -1.60 -16.51 5.55
C GLU A 61 -2.01 -15.15 6.05
N VAL A 62 -3.22 -15.04 6.60
CA VAL A 62 -3.77 -13.78 7.08
C VAL A 62 -4.26 -13.97 8.51
N GLU A 63 -3.71 -13.18 9.44
CA GLU A 63 -4.14 -13.15 10.84
C GLU A 63 -4.58 -11.74 11.20
N LEU A 64 -5.72 -11.34 10.66
CA LEU A 64 -6.33 -10.05 10.93
C LEU A 64 -7.79 -10.26 11.28
N ASN A 65 -8.44 -9.22 11.78
CA ASN A 65 -9.87 -9.26 12.02
C ASN A 65 -10.48 -7.90 11.66
N PHE A 66 -11.81 -7.87 11.59
CA PHE A 66 -12.50 -6.65 11.18
C PHE A 66 -12.28 -5.51 12.15
N LYS A 67 -12.20 -5.82 13.45
CA LYS A 67 -11.98 -4.77 14.45
C LYS A 67 -10.69 -4.02 14.20
N TYR A 68 -9.61 -4.76 13.90
CA TYR A 68 -8.33 -4.14 13.60
C TYR A 68 -8.41 -3.31 12.33
N ILE A 69 -9.05 -3.84 11.29
CA ILE A 69 -9.15 -3.10 10.02
C ILE A 69 -9.91 -1.78 10.23
N ILE A 70 -10.98 -1.81 11.03
CA ILE A 70 -11.71 -0.60 11.34
C ILE A 70 -10.81 0.39 12.07
N GLN A 71 -10.07 -0.07 13.06
CA GLN A 71 -9.19 0.79 13.85
C GLN A 71 -8.11 1.44 12.99
N ILE A 72 -7.42 0.65 12.16
CA ILE A 72 -6.34 1.19 11.34
C ILE A 72 -6.88 2.12 10.25
N SER A 73 -8.06 1.81 9.71
CA SER A 73 -8.65 2.65 8.66
C SER A 73 -9.05 4.01 9.22
N LEU A 74 -9.66 4.03 10.39
CA LEU A 74 -10.05 5.31 11.02
C LEU A 74 -8.83 6.11 11.45
N TYR A 75 -7.78 5.43 11.93
CA TYR A 75 -6.53 6.10 12.26
C TYR A 75 -5.94 6.79 11.04
N ARG A 76 -5.88 6.08 9.91
CA ARG A 76 -5.32 6.66 8.70
C ARG A 76 -6.18 7.80 8.18
N ARG A 77 -7.49 7.64 8.23
CA ARG A 77 -8.39 8.71 7.83
C ARG A 77 -8.13 9.99 8.64
N LEU A 78 -7.93 9.83 9.94
CA LEU A 78 -7.68 10.96 10.82
C LEU A 78 -6.33 11.62 10.53
N VAL A 79 -5.30 10.79 10.37
CA VAL A 79 -3.94 11.29 10.14
C VAL A 79 -3.85 12.08 8.82
N TYR A 80 -4.59 11.64 7.80
CA TYR A 80 -4.49 12.26 6.49
C TYR A 80 -5.47 13.40 6.26
N ALA A 81 -6.32 13.70 7.24
CA ALA A 81 -7.27 14.81 7.10
C ALA A 81 -6.52 16.11 6.82
N GLY A 82 -6.98 16.83 5.80
CA GLY A 82 -6.38 18.12 5.42
C GLY A 82 -5.12 18.03 4.59
N ARG A 83 -4.65 16.84 4.29
CA ARG A 83 -3.44 16.68 3.44
C ARG A 83 -3.83 16.63 1.97
N LEU A 84 -2.82 16.70 1.11
CA LEU A 84 -3.01 16.55 -0.34
C LEU A 84 -3.40 15.12 -0.68
N PRO A 85 -4.22 14.94 -1.73
CA PRO A 85 -4.69 13.61 -2.07
C PRO A 85 -3.57 12.71 -2.59
N ILE A 86 -3.70 11.41 -2.28
CA ILE A 86 -2.79 10.37 -2.76
C ILE A 86 -3.60 9.18 -3.21
N LYS A 87 -2.99 8.37 -4.07
CA LYS A 87 -3.58 7.12 -4.53
C LYS A 87 -2.92 5.95 -3.82
N SER A 88 -3.74 5.04 -3.35
CA SER A 88 -3.28 3.83 -2.68
C SER A 88 -3.88 2.63 -3.41
N ALA A 89 -3.08 1.98 -4.24
CA ALA A 89 -3.52 0.83 -5.03
C ALA A 89 -3.20 -0.45 -4.26
N ILE A 90 -4.18 -1.33 -4.14
CA ILE A 90 -4.00 -2.61 -3.48
C ILE A 90 -4.27 -3.72 -4.50
N LEU A 91 -3.26 -4.52 -4.78
CA LEU A 91 -3.39 -5.69 -5.64
C LEU A 91 -3.70 -6.90 -4.78
N ALA A 92 -4.86 -7.51 -4.96
CA ALA A 92 -5.30 -8.61 -4.10
C ALA A 92 -6.19 -9.56 -4.88
N ARG A 93 -6.03 -10.86 -4.60
CA ARG A 93 -6.88 -11.90 -5.19
C ARG A 93 -7.47 -12.82 -4.13
N ASP A 94 -6.82 -12.94 -2.98
CA ASP A 94 -7.36 -13.71 -1.87
C ASP A 94 -8.64 -13.06 -1.36
N SER A 95 -9.71 -13.84 -1.22
CA SER A 95 -11.02 -13.27 -0.87
C SER A 95 -11.02 -12.57 0.49
N THR A 96 -10.28 -13.07 1.45
CA THR A 96 -10.21 -12.46 2.78
C THR A 96 -9.53 -11.10 2.69
N ILE A 97 -8.40 -11.05 1.98
CA ILE A 97 -7.66 -9.79 1.81
C ILE A 97 -8.52 -8.79 1.05
N VAL A 98 -9.22 -9.24 0.00
CA VAL A 98 -10.10 -8.38 -0.78
C VAL A 98 -11.18 -7.77 0.11
N HIS A 99 -11.78 -8.58 0.99
CA HIS A 99 -12.82 -8.07 1.90
C HIS A 99 -12.26 -7.01 2.86
N TYR A 100 -11.10 -7.24 3.42
CA TYR A 100 -10.46 -6.26 4.32
C TYR A 100 -10.10 -4.99 3.56
N ALA A 101 -9.58 -5.14 2.33
CA ALA A 101 -9.21 -3.98 1.53
C ALA A 101 -10.45 -3.16 1.16
N LYS A 102 -11.55 -3.81 0.84
CA LYS A 102 -12.80 -3.10 0.53
C LYS A 102 -13.32 -2.34 1.75
N LEU A 103 -13.25 -2.94 2.93
CA LEU A 103 -13.66 -2.26 4.15
C LEU A 103 -12.78 -1.04 4.39
N HIS A 104 -11.47 -1.19 4.21
CA HIS A 104 -10.54 -0.07 4.34
C HIS A 104 -10.89 1.05 3.35
N ALA A 105 -11.18 0.70 2.11
CA ALA A 105 -11.54 1.68 1.09
C ALA A 105 -12.80 2.45 1.47
N VAL A 106 -13.82 1.74 1.98
CA VAL A 106 -15.05 2.38 2.38
C VAL A 106 -14.83 3.32 3.57
N LEU A 107 -14.06 2.88 4.55
CA LEU A 107 -13.86 3.66 5.78
C LEU A 107 -12.97 4.88 5.54
N THR A 108 -12.14 4.88 4.49
CA THR A 108 -11.32 6.04 4.15
C THR A 108 -11.93 6.90 3.06
N GLN A 109 -13.12 6.55 2.59
CA GLN A 109 -13.80 7.28 1.54
C GLN A 109 -14.07 8.72 1.99
N GLY A 110 -13.79 9.68 1.11
CA GLY A 110 -13.94 11.08 1.44
C GLY A 110 -12.72 11.69 2.11
N SER A 111 -11.72 10.89 2.45
CA SER A 111 -10.45 11.40 2.93
C SER A 111 -9.48 11.58 1.75
N PRO A 112 -8.32 12.21 1.99
CA PRO A 112 -7.33 12.34 0.91
C PRO A 112 -6.75 11.03 0.41
N ILE A 113 -6.88 9.94 1.18
CA ILE A 113 -6.41 8.64 0.72
C ILE A 113 -7.44 8.05 -0.22
N ASN A 114 -7.07 7.93 -1.50
CA ASN A 114 -7.96 7.33 -2.50
C ASN A 114 -7.54 5.88 -2.71
N VAL A 115 -8.27 4.96 -2.09
CA VAL A 115 -7.94 3.54 -2.09
C VAL A 115 -8.69 2.83 -3.21
N ARG A 116 -7.98 2.00 -3.98
CA ARG A 116 -8.58 1.22 -5.04
C ARG A 116 -7.98 -0.18 -5.07
N ILE A 117 -8.83 -1.17 -5.31
CA ILE A 117 -8.42 -2.57 -5.31
C ILE A 117 -8.36 -3.08 -6.73
N PHE A 118 -7.28 -3.81 -7.05
CA PHE A 118 -7.05 -4.35 -8.39
C PHE A 118 -6.74 -5.83 -8.28
N THR A 119 -7.07 -6.58 -9.33
CA THR A 119 -6.65 -7.97 -9.48
C THR A 119 -5.57 -8.12 -10.54
N ASP A 120 -5.26 -7.03 -11.24
CA ASP A 120 -4.33 -7.01 -12.36
C ASP A 120 -3.33 -5.87 -12.19
N ARG A 121 -2.03 -6.18 -12.24
CA ARG A 121 -0.97 -5.18 -12.09
C ARG A 121 -1.04 -4.11 -13.17
N ASN A 122 -1.37 -4.48 -14.38
CA ASN A 122 -1.42 -3.51 -15.47
C ASN A 122 -2.47 -2.44 -15.22
N GLU A 123 -3.63 -2.84 -14.69
CA GLU A 123 -4.68 -1.87 -14.37
C GLU A 123 -4.24 -0.96 -13.22
N ALA A 124 -3.56 -1.52 -12.22
CA ALA A 124 -3.06 -0.71 -11.13
C ALA A 124 -2.03 0.31 -11.62
N ALA A 125 -1.11 -0.13 -12.49
CA ALA A 125 -0.09 0.75 -13.05
C ALA A 125 -0.73 1.88 -13.85
N GLN A 126 -1.75 1.55 -14.63
CA GLN A 126 -2.45 2.55 -15.43
C GLN A 126 -3.09 3.60 -14.55
N TRP A 127 -3.76 3.17 -13.47
CA TRP A 127 -4.40 4.09 -12.56
C TRP A 127 -3.39 4.97 -11.83
N LEU A 128 -2.23 4.40 -11.47
CA LEU A 128 -1.16 5.14 -10.79
C LEU A 128 -0.37 6.02 -11.76
N GLY A 129 -0.46 5.76 -13.06
CA GLY A 129 0.28 6.52 -14.06
C GLY A 129 1.76 6.17 -14.11
N VAL A 130 2.10 4.91 -13.88
CA VAL A 130 3.49 4.45 -13.86
C VAL A 130 3.67 3.25 -14.80
N PRO A 131 4.91 2.95 -15.20
CA PRO A 131 5.17 1.75 -16.00
C PRO A 131 4.82 0.50 -15.22
N ALA A 132 4.18 -0.47 -15.90
CA ALA A 132 3.75 -1.70 -15.23
C ALA A 132 4.93 -2.49 -14.69
N GLU A 133 6.08 -2.44 -15.33
CA GLU A 133 7.25 -3.20 -14.88
C GLU A 133 7.75 -2.74 -13.52
N LEU A 134 7.46 -1.52 -13.11
CA LEU A 134 7.83 -1.07 -11.77
C LEU A 134 7.03 -1.76 -10.68
N LEU A 135 5.85 -2.28 -11.02
CA LEU A 135 5.01 -2.98 -10.05
C LEU A 135 5.27 -4.47 -10.00
N ALA A 136 6.02 -4.99 -10.97
CA ALA A 136 6.32 -6.42 -11.01
C ALA A 136 7.34 -6.78 -9.94
N SER A 137 7.23 -8.01 -9.45
CA SER A 137 8.18 -8.50 -8.46
C SER A 137 9.57 -8.61 -9.07
N THR A 138 10.59 -8.18 -8.34
CA THR A 138 11.97 -8.32 -8.77
C THR A 138 12.67 -9.49 -8.10
N SER A 139 11.98 -10.18 -7.21
CA SER A 139 12.62 -11.21 -6.37
C SER A 139 13.15 -12.36 -7.18
N ARG A 140 12.59 -12.63 -8.34
CA ARG A 140 13.02 -13.76 -9.14
C ARG A 140 14.09 -13.42 -10.12
N GLN A 141 14.64 -12.27 -10.00
CA GLN A 141 15.72 -11.83 -10.88
C GLN A 141 17.01 -12.55 -10.63
N THR A 142 17.04 -13.46 -9.77
CA THR A 142 18.24 -14.20 -9.44
C THR A 142 18.64 -15.18 -10.52
#